data_0389df4ac72f2e9221abfc85fdfa51c8
#
_entry.id   0389df4ac72f2e9221abfc85fdfa51c8
#
_cell.length_a   1.000
_cell.length_b   1.000
_cell.length_c   1.000
_cell.angle_alpha   90.00
_cell.angle_beta   90.00
_cell.angle_gamma   90.00
#
_symmetry.space_group_name_H-M   'P 1'
#
loop_
_entity.id
_entity.type
_entity.pdbx_description
1 polymer ?
#
loop_
_entity_poly.entity_id
_entity_poly.type
_entity_poly.pdbx_seq_one_letter_code
_entity_poly.pdbx_strand_id
1 'polypeptide(L)'
;MIDVLKIKELARTSAQSTLFLEREYARLGILLALGAAPSAAKRIVLKGATALRRVYFRDWRFSEDLRFAIPDKIESKEFLSLVTSILDKASSEFGFHFRLSERYMEKRQAQARVLYSGPLRQNSLLTMKFSLHDSLSLEPQEEEILVDPFPLKTRKVRVVRLEELLAETLRNVLVSGEPADFYDAWRVVSQHSALLNREDFRKALINKCEQTGFDLESPQDFLDKELLTPTRAYWQLRLGNEVLDLPPFEEAFDDLQRELPILFEP
;
A
#
# COMPACT_ATOMS: atom_id res chain seq x y z
N MET A 1 -6.90 6.97 -22.43
CA MET A 1 -7.93 7.53 -21.54
C MET A 1 -9.10 6.56 -21.51
N ILE A 2 -9.62 6.21 -20.31
CA ILE A 2 -10.81 5.36 -20.20
C ILE A 2 -12.07 6.20 -20.38
N ASP A 3 -13.11 5.66 -20.99
CA ASP A 3 -14.42 6.28 -21.10
C ASP A 3 -15.47 5.53 -20.27
N VAL A 4 -16.68 6.09 -20.19
CA VAL A 4 -17.80 5.54 -19.43
C VAL A 4 -18.21 4.15 -19.94
N LEU A 5 -18.12 3.90 -21.25
CA LEU A 5 -18.52 2.61 -21.84
C LEU A 5 -17.55 1.52 -21.42
N LYS A 6 -16.24 1.82 -21.43
CA LYS A 6 -15.21 0.87 -20.99
C LYS A 6 -15.29 0.58 -19.49
N ILE A 7 -15.59 1.58 -18.65
CA ILE A 7 -15.84 1.36 -17.22
C ILE A 7 -17.03 0.43 -17.01
N LYS A 8 -18.14 0.63 -17.74
CA LYS A 8 -19.32 -0.24 -17.66
C LYS A 8 -19.04 -1.68 -18.15
N GLU A 9 -18.25 -1.82 -19.19
CA GLU A 9 -17.80 -3.13 -19.68
C GLU A 9 -17.00 -3.88 -18.61
N LEU A 10 -15.98 -3.21 -18.03
CA LEU A 10 -15.16 -3.78 -16.96
C LEU A 10 -16.00 -4.12 -15.71
N ALA A 11 -16.98 -3.28 -15.37
CA ALA A 11 -17.89 -3.54 -14.24
C ALA A 11 -18.67 -4.85 -14.42
N ARG A 12 -19.14 -5.11 -15.65
CA ARG A 12 -19.86 -6.37 -15.95
C ARG A 12 -18.98 -7.61 -15.86
N THR A 13 -17.71 -7.49 -16.25
CA THR A 13 -16.78 -8.63 -16.30
C THR A 13 -16.11 -8.93 -14.97
N SER A 14 -15.96 -7.92 -14.10
CA SER A 14 -15.25 -8.05 -12.81
C SER A 14 -16.18 -8.14 -11.59
N ALA A 15 -17.51 -8.09 -11.79
CA ALA A 15 -18.51 -8.02 -10.71
C ALA A 15 -18.29 -6.84 -9.74
N GLN A 16 -17.62 -5.76 -10.19
CA GLN A 16 -17.33 -4.56 -9.41
C GLN A 16 -18.22 -3.40 -9.82
N SER A 17 -18.48 -2.45 -8.91
CA SER A 17 -19.25 -1.26 -9.26
C SER A 17 -18.46 -0.32 -10.18
N THR A 18 -19.16 0.46 -11.00
CA THR A 18 -18.52 1.46 -11.88
C THR A 18 -17.76 2.53 -11.08
N LEU A 19 -18.27 2.93 -9.91
CA LEU A 19 -17.60 3.88 -9.01
C LEU A 19 -16.32 3.31 -8.44
N PHE A 20 -16.33 2.05 -8.06
CA PHE A 20 -15.15 1.36 -7.59
C PHE A 20 -14.06 1.33 -8.67
N LEU A 21 -14.41 0.94 -9.90
CA LEU A 21 -13.47 0.89 -11.01
C LEU A 21 -12.93 2.27 -11.38
N GLU A 22 -13.75 3.31 -11.38
CA GLU A 22 -13.25 4.68 -11.59
C GLU A 22 -12.25 5.10 -10.52
N ARG A 23 -12.51 4.76 -9.24
CA ARG A 23 -11.58 5.02 -8.14
C ARG A 23 -10.25 4.27 -8.32
N GLU A 24 -10.30 3.01 -8.71
CA GLU A 24 -9.09 2.21 -8.98
C GLU A 24 -8.31 2.76 -10.18
N TYR A 25 -9.00 3.20 -11.22
CA TYR A 25 -8.36 3.84 -12.36
C TYR A 25 -7.71 5.18 -11.99
N ALA A 26 -8.37 5.98 -11.15
CA ALA A 26 -7.82 7.25 -10.65
C ALA A 26 -6.53 7.02 -9.82
N ARG A 27 -6.54 6.03 -8.91
CA ARG A 27 -5.36 5.64 -8.14
C ARG A 27 -4.22 5.17 -9.03
N LEU A 28 -4.53 4.32 -10.00
CA LEU A 28 -3.57 3.83 -10.97
C LEU A 28 -2.99 4.97 -11.83
N GLY A 29 -3.82 5.93 -12.23
CA GLY A 29 -3.37 7.14 -12.93
C GLY A 29 -2.33 7.93 -12.14
N ILE A 30 -2.52 8.09 -10.82
CA ILE A 30 -1.54 8.74 -9.94
C ILE A 30 -0.23 7.93 -9.87
N LEU A 31 -0.30 6.61 -9.73
CA LEU A 31 0.90 5.75 -9.68
C LEU A 31 1.69 5.81 -10.99
N LEU A 32 1.00 5.73 -12.13
CA LEU A 32 1.64 5.83 -13.44
C LEU A 32 2.22 7.24 -13.70
N ALA A 33 1.54 8.29 -13.21
CA ALA A 33 2.04 9.66 -13.27
C ALA A 33 3.29 9.85 -12.40
N LEU A 34 3.35 9.21 -11.23
CA LEU A 34 4.55 9.19 -10.38
C LEU A 34 5.77 8.68 -11.17
N GLY A 35 5.65 7.54 -11.85
CA GLY A 35 6.73 7.00 -12.68
C GLY A 35 7.12 7.88 -13.88
N ALA A 36 6.25 8.81 -14.27
CA ALA A 36 6.49 9.75 -15.38
C ALA A 36 6.91 11.16 -14.94
N ALA A 37 6.97 11.42 -13.64
CA ALA A 37 7.37 12.72 -13.05
C ALA A 37 8.81 12.60 -12.49
N PRO A 38 9.87 13.01 -13.22
CA PRO A 38 11.25 12.64 -12.89
C PRO A 38 11.70 13.07 -11.48
N SER A 39 11.29 14.24 -11.01
CA SER A 39 11.64 14.71 -9.66
C SER A 39 10.94 13.89 -8.56
N ALA A 40 9.67 13.51 -8.77
CA ALA A 40 8.92 12.71 -7.83
C ALA A 40 9.36 11.23 -7.86
N ALA A 41 9.60 10.68 -9.06
CA ALA A 41 10.03 9.29 -9.24
C ALA A 41 11.35 8.97 -8.51
N LYS A 42 12.26 9.93 -8.39
CA LYS A 42 13.54 9.75 -7.68
C LYS A 42 13.40 9.77 -6.16
N ARG A 43 12.40 10.43 -5.63
CA ARG A 43 12.29 10.72 -4.19
C ARG A 43 11.17 9.99 -3.48
N ILE A 44 10.11 9.65 -4.21
CA ILE A 44 8.92 9.00 -3.66
C ILE A 44 9.01 7.50 -3.93
N VAL A 45 8.84 6.72 -2.87
CA VAL A 45 8.87 5.25 -2.90
C VAL A 45 7.48 4.73 -2.55
N LEU A 46 6.90 3.89 -3.41
CA LEU A 46 5.60 3.25 -3.17
C LEU A 46 5.73 2.21 -2.05
N LYS A 47 4.75 2.17 -1.14
CA LYS A 47 4.70 1.20 -0.03
C LYS A 47 3.28 0.77 0.32
N GLY A 48 3.18 -0.11 1.34
CA GLY A 48 1.91 -0.58 1.92
C GLY A 48 1.10 -1.49 0.98
N ALA A 49 -0.19 -1.70 1.30
CA ALA A 49 -1.04 -2.62 0.55
C ALA A 49 -1.17 -2.29 -0.94
N THR A 50 -1.04 -1.00 -1.31
CA THR A 50 -1.02 -0.61 -2.73
C THR A 50 0.22 -1.16 -3.45
N ALA A 51 1.39 -1.18 -2.80
CA ALA A 51 2.58 -1.82 -3.36
C ALA A 51 2.38 -3.33 -3.51
N LEU A 52 1.84 -3.99 -2.47
CA LEU A 52 1.52 -5.42 -2.52
C LEU A 52 0.60 -5.73 -3.71
N ARG A 53 -0.48 -4.95 -3.91
CA ARG A 53 -1.44 -5.18 -4.99
C ARG A 53 -0.96 -4.76 -6.37
N ARG A 54 -0.26 -3.66 -6.49
CA ARG A 54 0.05 -3.03 -7.79
C ARG A 54 1.44 -3.33 -8.31
N VAL A 55 2.27 -4.02 -7.49
CA VAL A 55 3.62 -4.41 -7.90
C VAL A 55 3.84 -5.90 -7.69
N TYR A 56 3.56 -6.42 -6.49
CA TYR A 56 3.91 -7.79 -6.15
C TYR A 56 2.86 -8.82 -6.54
N PHE A 57 1.55 -8.55 -6.25
CA PHE A 57 0.50 -9.57 -6.35
C PHE A 57 -0.77 -9.03 -7.01
N ARG A 58 -1.24 -9.68 -8.06
CA ARG A 58 -2.42 -9.24 -8.83
C ARG A 58 -3.74 -9.36 -8.07
N ASP A 59 -3.82 -10.33 -7.17
CA ASP A 59 -5.04 -10.71 -6.45
C ASP A 59 -5.07 -10.20 -5.00
N TRP A 60 -4.24 -9.20 -4.66
CA TRP A 60 -4.22 -8.62 -3.31
C TRP A 60 -5.47 -7.82 -3.00
N ARG A 61 -5.77 -7.68 -1.68
CA ARG A 61 -6.88 -6.85 -1.23
C ARG A 61 -6.78 -5.41 -1.74
N PHE A 62 -7.92 -4.75 -1.76
CA PHE A 62 -7.97 -3.33 -2.06
C PHE A 62 -7.40 -2.49 -0.90
N SER A 63 -7.02 -1.27 -1.19
CA SER A 63 -6.56 -0.30 -0.21
C SER A 63 -7.22 1.05 -0.48
N GLU A 64 -7.71 1.70 0.55
CA GLU A 64 -8.33 3.02 0.39
C GLU A 64 -7.32 4.12 0.14
N ASP A 65 -6.10 4.00 0.68
CA ASP A 65 -5.05 5.00 0.63
C ASP A 65 -3.92 4.61 -0.33
N LEU A 66 -3.30 5.61 -0.94
CA LEU A 66 -1.99 5.47 -1.56
C LEU A 66 -0.92 5.80 -0.52
N ARG A 67 -0.04 4.84 -0.20
CA ARG A 67 1.02 5.02 0.80
C ARG A 67 2.39 5.10 0.15
N PHE A 68 3.18 6.07 0.60
CA PHE A 68 4.51 6.36 0.09
C PHE A 68 5.50 6.60 1.21
N ALA A 69 6.78 6.38 0.93
CA ALA A 69 7.90 6.83 1.74
C ALA A 69 8.65 7.95 1.00
N ILE A 70 9.15 8.92 1.75
CA ILE A 70 10.15 9.89 1.31
C ILE A 70 11.33 9.77 2.28
N PRO A 71 12.37 8.99 1.93
CA PRO A 71 13.51 8.75 2.83
C PRO A 71 14.32 10.01 3.11
N ASP A 72 14.51 10.83 2.09
CA ASP A 72 15.31 12.05 2.19
C ASP A 72 14.56 13.16 2.92
N LYS A 73 15.35 14.12 3.44
CA LYS A 73 14.78 15.34 4.00
C LYS A 73 14.02 16.13 2.92
N ILE A 74 12.83 16.61 3.26
CA ILE A 74 11.98 17.37 2.36
C ILE A 74 11.34 18.55 3.09
N GLU A 75 11.35 19.70 2.44
CA GLU A 75 10.68 20.91 2.91
C GLU A 75 9.23 20.99 2.38
N SER A 76 8.36 21.70 3.12
CA SER A 76 6.93 21.79 2.78
C SER A 76 6.66 22.33 1.37
N LYS A 77 7.46 23.26 0.87
CA LYS A 77 7.31 23.80 -0.50
C LYS A 77 7.66 22.77 -1.56
N GLU A 78 8.72 22.00 -1.30
CA GLU A 78 9.18 20.94 -2.19
C GLU A 78 8.18 19.77 -2.20
N PHE A 79 7.70 19.35 -1.02
CA PHE A 79 6.63 18.35 -0.91
C PHE A 79 5.40 18.75 -1.75
N LEU A 80 4.95 20.01 -1.62
CA LEU A 80 3.83 20.51 -2.41
C LEU A 80 4.12 20.43 -3.91
N SER A 81 5.31 20.86 -4.34
CA SER A 81 5.73 20.80 -5.74
C SER A 81 5.72 19.36 -6.30
N LEU A 82 6.23 18.39 -5.53
CA LEU A 82 6.21 16.98 -5.93
C LEU A 82 4.79 16.45 -6.10
N VAL A 83 3.92 16.68 -5.11
CA VAL A 83 2.52 16.23 -5.16
C VAL A 83 1.80 16.89 -6.34
N THR A 84 1.92 18.20 -6.50
CA THR A 84 1.27 18.93 -7.60
C THR A 84 1.73 18.41 -8.96
N SER A 85 3.05 18.20 -9.15
CA SER A 85 3.59 17.67 -10.40
C SER A 85 3.02 16.31 -10.79
N ILE A 86 2.79 15.43 -9.80
CA ILE A 86 2.14 14.12 -10.02
C ILE A 86 0.68 14.32 -10.45
N LEU A 87 -0.06 15.18 -9.74
CA LEU A 87 -1.48 15.41 -10.01
C LEU A 87 -1.71 16.07 -11.39
N ASP A 88 -0.88 17.04 -11.77
CA ASP A 88 -0.92 17.68 -13.09
C ASP A 88 -0.62 16.66 -14.19
N LYS A 89 0.39 15.83 -13.98
CA LYS A 89 0.74 14.75 -14.91
C LYS A 89 -0.38 13.72 -15.03
N ALA A 90 -0.98 13.31 -13.93
CA ALA A 90 -2.12 12.39 -13.90
C ALA A 90 -3.34 13.00 -14.62
N SER A 91 -3.63 14.28 -14.38
CA SER A 91 -4.73 14.99 -15.05
C SER A 91 -4.54 15.05 -16.55
N SER A 92 -3.34 15.38 -17.01
CA SER A 92 -3.04 15.53 -18.45
C SER A 92 -3.09 14.20 -19.21
N GLU A 93 -2.79 13.06 -18.57
CA GLU A 93 -2.65 11.77 -19.26
C GLU A 93 -3.87 10.87 -19.15
N PHE A 94 -4.60 10.92 -18.02
CA PHE A 94 -5.62 9.91 -17.71
C PHE A 94 -7.07 10.42 -17.78
N GLY A 95 -7.28 11.70 -18.12
CA GLY A 95 -8.63 12.27 -18.33
C GLY A 95 -9.39 12.52 -17.04
N PHE A 96 -8.70 12.71 -15.94
CA PHE A 96 -9.25 13.16 -14.68
C PHE A 96 -8.89 14.62 -14.42
N HIS A 97 -9.72 15.26 -13.61
CA HIS A 97 -9.37 16.52 -12.98
C HIS A 97 -8.98 16.24 -11.54
N PHE A 98 -7.68 16.16 -11.26
CA PHE A 98 -7.15 16.03 -9.92
C PHE A 98 -6.83 17.41 -9.33
N ARG A 99 -7.25 17.64 -8.11
CA ARG A 99 -6.97 18.89 -7.38
C ARG A 99 -6.64 18.58 -5.94
N LEU A 100 -5.50 19.06 -5.45
CA LEU A 100 -5.17 19.02 -4.03
C LEU A 100 -6.20 19.87 -3.27
N SER A 101 -6.99 19.23 -2.38
CA SER A 101 -8.00 19.91 -1.58
C SER A 101 -7.45 20.31 -0.21
N GLU A 102 -6.72 19.42 0.41
CA GLU A 102 -6.13 19.62 1.74
C GLU A 102 -4.75 18.99 1.79
N ARG A 103 -3.89 19.56 2.61
CA ARG A 103 -2.59 18.99 2.93
C ARG A 103 -2.28 19.15 4.40
N TYR A 104 -1.58 18.18 4.92
CA TYR A 104 -1.06 18.17 6.27
C TYR A 104 0.39 17.68 6.23
N MET A 105 1.27 18.26 7.03
CA MET A 105 2.66 17.85 7.09
C MET A 105 3.19 18.06 8.50
N GLU A 106 3.71 17.00 9.07
CA GLU A 106 4.43 16.98 10.36
C GLU A 106 5.86 16.48 10.16
N LYS A 107 6.57 16.33 11.27
CA LYS A 107 7.98 15.93 11.26
C LYS A 107 8.23 14.59 10.54
N ARG A 108 7.35 13.61 10.73
CA ARG A 108 7.53 12.25 10.21
C ARG A 108 6.42 11.77 9.27
N GLN A 109 5.42 12.58 9.04
CA GLN A 109 4.30 12.20 8.19
C GLN A 109 3.72 13.39 7.42
N ALA A 110 3.23 13.11 6.23
CA ALA A 110 2.44 14.06 5.48
C ALA A 110 1.25 13.37 4.83
N GLN A 111 0.21 14.15 4.56
CA GLN A 111 -0.99 13.69 3.89
C GLN A 111 -1.42 14.73 2.86
N ALA A 112 -1.84 14.23 1.71
CA ALA A 112 -2.51 15.02 0.68
C ALA A 112 -3.89 14.42 0.40
N ARG A 113 -4.94 15.21 0.59
CA ARG A 113 -6.30 14.89 0.17
C ARG A 113 -6.54 15.45 -1.21
N VAL A 114 -6.92 14.59 -2.12
CA VAL A 114 -7.06 14.91 -3.54
C VAL A 114 -8.50 14.74 -3.95
N LEU A 115 -9.14 15.83 -4.30
CA LEU A 115 -10.44 15.81 -4.96
C LEU A 115 -10.23 15.47 -6.44
N TYR A 116 -11.00 14.55 -6.97
CA TYR A 116 -10.96 14.23 -8.38
C TYR A 116 -12.37 14.07 -8.97
N SER A 117 -12.47 14.33 -10.26
CA SER A 117 -13.60 13.95 -11.09
C SER A 117 -13.11 13.31 -12.38
N GLY A 118 -13.75 12.21 -12.75
CA GLY A 118 -13.38 11.39 -13.90
C GLY A 118 -14.54 11.25 -14.91
N PRO A 119 -14.51 10.21 -15.74
CA PRO A 119 -15.53 9.95 -16.76
C PRO A 119 -16.96 9.90 -16.24
N LEU A 120 -17.20 9.41 -15.02
CA LEU A 120 -18.55 9.36 -14.42
C LEU A 120 -19.04 10.73 -13.92
N ARG A 121 -18.21 11.78 -14.02
CA ARG A 121 -18.53 13.16 -13.62
C ARG A 121 -18.97 13.32 -12.16
N GLN A 122 -18.52 12.42 -11.29
CA GLN A 122 -18.76 12.50 -9.85
C GLN A 122 -17.48 13.01 -9.15
N ASN A 123 -17.67 13.90 -8.19
CA ASN A 123 -16.57 14.33 -7.33
C ASN A 123 -16.31 13.26 -6.27
N SER A 124 -15.07 12.83 -6.17
CA SER A 124 -14.62 11.84 -5.20
C SER A 124 -13.30 12.28 -4.57
N LEU A 125 -13.01 11.70 -3.40
CA LEU A 125 -11.77 11.97 -2.67
C LEU A 125 -10.89 10.73 -2.68
N LEU A 126 -9.60 10.94 -2.77
CA LEU A 126 -8.58 9.96 -2.46
C LEU A 126 -7.53 10.57 -1.52
N THR A 127 -6.86 9.71 -0.78
CA THR A 127 -5.83 10.12 0.18
C THR A 127 -4.48 9.55 -0.23
N MET A 128 -3.47 10.40 -0.25
CA MET A 128 -2.07 10.04 -0.37
C MET A 128 -1.41 10.28 0.98
N LYS A 129 -0.82 9.23 1.57
CA LYS A 129 -0.11 9.27 2.86
C LYS A 129 1.38 9.07 2.64
N PHE A 130 2.18 9.85 3.30
CA PHE A 130 3.63 9.84 3.16
C PHE A 130 4.30 9.69 4.53
N SER A 131 5.16 8.67 4.65
CA SER A 131 6.13 8.59 5.73
C SER A 131 7.34 9.43 5.33
N LEU A 132 7.66 10.45 6.14
CA LEU A 132 8.79 11.36 5.89
C LEU A 132 10.00 10.91 6.69
N HIS A 133 11.18 11.05 6.10
CA HIS A 133 12.43 10.58 6.71
C HIS A 133 12.33 9.10 7.11
N ASP A 134 11.67 8.30 6.25
CA ASP A 134 11.46 6.87 6.49
C ASP A 134 12.78 6.14 6.31
N SER A 135 13.33 5.65 7.40
CA SER A 135 14.57 4.88 7.37
C SER A 135 14.29 3.49 6.82
N LEU A 136 14.52 3.33 5.53
CA LEU A 136 14.46 2.05 4.86
C LEU A 136 15.76 1.28 5.11
N SER A 137 15.62 0.01 5.53
CA SER A 137 16.74 -0.88 5.79
C SER A 137 17.32 -1.46 4.50
N LEU A 138 16.46 -1.56 3.48
CA LEU A 138 16.78 -2.13 2.19
C LEU A 138 16.59 -1.07 1.11
N GLU A 139 17.53 -1.05 0.14
CA GLU A 139 17.41 -0.12 -0.99
C GLU A 139 16.13 -0.43 -1.80
N PRO A 140 15.27 0.58 -2.05
CA PRO A 140 14.09 0.41 -2.89
C PRO A 140 14.45 -0.07 -4.30
N GLN A 141 13.61 -0.91 -4.87
CA GLN A 141 13.78 -1.41 -6.23
C GLN A 141 12.87 -0.70 -7.23
N GLU A 142 13.20 -0.77 -8.51
CA GLU A 142 12.35 -0.27 -9.59
C GLU A 142 11.55 -1.41 -10.20
N GLU A 143 10.22 -1.34 -10.08
CA GLU A 143 9.31 -2.36 -10.58
C GLU A 143 8.19 -1.78 -11.43
N GLU A 144 7.67 -2.59 -12.33
CA GLU A 144 6.53 -2.25 -13.18
C GLU A 144 5.22 -2.31 -12.41
N ILE A 145 4.37 -1.30 -12.63
CA ILE A 145 3.02 -1.26 -12.07
C ILE A 145 2.11 -2.25 -12.81
N LEU A 146 1.43 -3.10 -12.07
CA LEU A 146 0.37 -3.95 -12.58
C LEU A 146 -0.87 -3.11 -12.90
N VAL A 147 -1.22 -3.05 -14.16
CA VAL A 147 -2.27 -2.17 -14.67
C VAL A 147 -3.65 -2.84 -14.81
N ASP A 148 -3.73 -4.14 -14.62
CA ASP A 148 -4.99 -4.88 -14.73
C ASP A 148 -6.10 -4.33 -13.82
N PRO A 149 -7.34 -4.32 -14.28
CA PRO A 149 -7.86 -4.78 -15.57
C PRO A 149 -7.88 -3.69 -16.66
N PHE A 150 -7.16 -2.60 -16.47
CA PHE A 150 -7.22 -1.44 -17.37
C PHE A 150 -6.23 -1.58 -18.53
N PRO A 151 -6.63 -1.19 -19.77
CA PRO A 151 -5.77 -1.27 -20.94
C PRO A 151 -4.78 -0.07 -20.96
N LEU A 152 -3.90 -0.01 -19.98
CA LEU A 152 -2.91 1.04 -19.83
C LEU A 152 -1.50 0.50 -20.09
N LYS A 153 -0.62 1.39 -20.54
CA LYS A 153 0.81 1.09 -20.62
C LYS A 153 1.42 1.19 -19.23
N THR A 154 2.11 0.14 -18.81
CA THR A 154 2.82 0.10 -17.52
C THR A 154 3.97 1.11 -17.48
N ARG A 155 4.40 1.45 -16.26
CA ARG A 155 5.58 2.25 -15.94
C ARG A 155 6.26 1.71 -14.72
N LYS A 156 7.55 1.94 -14.61
CA LYS A 156 8.31 1.63 -13.42
C LYS A 156 8.16 2.72 -12.37
N VAL A 157 8.14 2.28 -11.12
CA VAL A 157 8.19 3.13 -9.92
C VAL A 157 9.18 2.56 -8.94
N ARG A 158 9.76 3.40 -8.10
CA ARG A 158 10.50 2.93 -6.93
C ARG A 158 9.50 2.38 -5.92
N VAL A 159 9.76 1.19 -5.42
CA VAL A 159 8.92 0.48 -4.46
C VAL A 159 9.76 -0.10 -3.33
N VAL A 160 9.21 -0.10 -2.13
CA VAL A 160 9.81 -0.76 -0.97
C VAL A 160 9.85 -2.26 -1.23
N ARG A 161 10.97 -2.92 -0.93
CA ARG A 161 11.13 -4.37 -1.12
C ARG A 161 10.14 -5.16 -0.27
N LEU A 162 9.79 -6.35 -0.75
CA LEU A 162 8.76 -7.19 -0.13
C LEU A 162 9.11 -7.53 1.33
N GLU A 163 10.37 -7.80 1.61
CA GLU A 163 10.89 -8.08 2.96
C GLU A 163 10.65 -6.91 3.92
N GLU A 164 10.88 -5.69 3.45
CA GLU A 164 10.66 -4.49 4.25
C GLU A 164 9.17 -4.16 4.40
N LEU A 165 8.35 -4.43 3.37
CA LEU A 165 6.89 -4.32 3.49
C LEU A 165 6.34 -5.28 4.54
N LEU A 166 6.79 -6.54 4.54
CA LEU A 166 6.41 -7.51 5.57
C LEU A 166 6.86 -7.07 6.96
N ALA A 167 8.12 -6.62 7.08
CA ALA A 167 8.66 -6.13 8.34
C ALA A 167 7.86 -4.95 8.91
N GLU A 168 7.50 -3.97 8.06
CA GLU A 168 6.65 -2.85 8.45
C GLU A 168 5.25 -3.30 8.84
N THR A 169 4.68 -4.23 8.12
CA THR A 169 3.34 -4.77 8.36
C THR A 169 3.29 -5.50 9.72
N LEU A 170 4.26 -6.37 9.99
CA LEU A 170 4.37 -7.04 11.30
C LEU A 170 4.56 -6.05 12.45
N ARG A 171 5.47 -5.08 12.28
CA ARG A 171 5.62 -4.01 13.27
C ARG A 171 4.30 -3.24 13.52
N ASN A 172 3.51 -2.99 12.47
CA ASN A 172 2.20 -2.35 12.63
C ASN A 172 1.22 -3.23 13.42
N VAL A 173 1.25 -4.55 13.25
CA VAL A 173 0.46 -5.49 14.07
C VAL A 173 0.75 -5.27 15.56
N LEU A 174 2.03 -5.14 15.95
CA LEU A 174 2.43 -4.88 17.34
C LEU A 174 1.95 -3.52 17.86
N VAL A 175 1.92 -2.49 17.00
CA VAL A 175 1.64 -1.12 17.43
C VAL A 175 0.14 -0.81 17.43
N SER A 176 -0.59 -1.26 16.43
CA SER A 176 -1.99 -0.86 16.22
C SER A 176 -2.99 -2.00 16.19
N GLY A 177 -2.56 -3.24 15.94
CA GLY A 177 -3.46 -4.39 15.82
C GLY A 177 -4.50 -4.25 14.70
N GLU A 178 -4.21 -3.47 13.65
CA GLU A 178 -5.16 -3.27 12.55
C GLU A 178 -5.35 -4.57 11.76
N PRO A 179 -6.61 -5.03 11.54
CA PRO A 179 -6.90 -6.26 10.80
C PRO A 179 -6.25 -6.33 9.42
N ALA A 180 -6.13 -5.19 8.75
CA ALA A 180 -5.54 -5.10 7.42
C ALA A 180 -4.02 -5.41 7.43
N ASP A 181 -3.30 -4.98 8.47
CA ASP A 181 -1.87 -5.29 8.60
C ASP A 181 -1.69 -6.78 8.96
N PHE A 182 -2.53 -7.34 9.84
CA PHE A 182 -2.50 -8.77 10.15
C PHE A 182 -2.78 -9.64 8.91
N TYR A 183 -3.80 -9.27 8.13
CA TYR A 183 -4.13 -9.96 6.87
C TYR A 183 -2.97 -9.92 5.87
N ASP A 184 -2.36 -8.75 5.69
CA ASP A 184 -1.23 -8.59 4.77
C ASP A 184 -0.03 -9.43 5.23
N ALA A 185 0.29 -9.43 6.53
CA ALA A 185 1.35 -10.26 7.11
C ALA A 185 1.07 -11.75 6.92
N TRP A 186 -0.12 -12.21 7.32
CA TRP A 186 -0.54 -13.61 7.16
C TRP A 186 -0.39 -14.06 5.71
N ARG A 187 -0.90 -13.28 4.78
CA ARG A 187 -0.93 -13.68 3.38
C ARG A 187 0.46 -13.72 2.73
N VAL A 188 1.35 -12.79 3.07
CA VAL A 188 2.75 -12.86 2.61
C VAL A 188 3.45 -14.07 3.20
N VAL A 189 3.30 -14.31 4.50
CA VAL A 189 3.98 -15.42 5.19
C VAL A 189 3.47 -16.77 4.71
N SER A 190 2.14 -16.98 4.66
CA SER A 190 1.56 -18.28 4.34
C SER A 190 1.59 -18.62 2.85
N GLN A 191 1.51 -17.64 1.95
CA GLN A 191 1.36 -17.90 0.52
C GLN A 191 2.58 -17.49 -0.32
N HIS A 192 3.45 -16.61 0.20
CA HIS A 192 4.51 -15.99 -0.57
C HIS A 192 5.88 -15.98 0.12
N SER A 193 6.04 -16.69 1.23
CA SER A 193 7.31 -16.74 2.00
C SER A 193 8.51 -17.19 1.17
N ALA A 194 8.30 -18.02 0.13
CA ALA A 194 9.36 -18.46 -0.78
C ALA A 194 9.97 -17.31 -1.62
N LEU A 195 9.31 -16.15 -1.72
CA LEU A 195 9.82 -14.97 -2.42
C LEU A 195 10.73 -14.10 -1.54
N LEU A 196 10.77 -14.37 -0.23
CA LEU A 196 11.51 -13.55 0.72
C LEU A 196 12.96 -14.01 0.88
N ASN A 197 13.88 -13.05 0.92
CA ASN A 197 15.20 -13.28 1.49
C ASN A 197 15.09 -13.16 3.02
N ARG A 198 15.31 -14.26 3.73
CA ARG A 198 15.13 -14.32 5.19
C ARG A 198 16.07 -13.39 5.96
N GLU A 199 17.32 -13.24 5.51
CA GLU A 199 18.30 -12.36 6.14
C GLU A 199 17.88 -10.89 6.01
N ASP A 200 17.50 -10.47 4.79
CA ASP A 200 17.01 -9.12 4.52
C ASP A 200 15.74 -8.83 5.31
N PHE A 201 14.81 -9.80 5.38
CA PHE A 201 13.58 -9.66 6.18
C PHE A 201 13.90 -9.44 7.67
N ARG A 202 14.75 -10.29 8.27
CA ARG A 202 15.11 -10.16 9.68
C ARG A 202 15.80 -8.82 9.98
N LYS A 203 16.72 -8.40 9.12
CA LYS A 203 17.38 -7.09 9.23
C LYS A 203 16.38 -5.95 9.20
N ALA A 204 15.44 -5.98 8.25
CA ALA A 204 14.40 -4.96 8.13
C ALA A 204 13.47 -4.96 9.35
N LEU A 205 13.06 -6.13 9.84
CA LEU A 205 12.16 -6.27 10.97
C LEU A 205 12.77 -5.72 12.28
N ILE A 206 14.00 -6.10 12.59
CA ILE A 206 14.72 -5.58 13.77
C ILE A 206 14.76 -4.05 13.71
N ASN A 207 15.19 -3.49 12.59
CA ASN A 207 15.25 -2.04 12.43
C ASN A 207 13.89 -1.35 12.61
N LYS A 208 12.79 -1.92 12.03
CA LYS A 208 11.44 -1.35 12.19
C LYS A 208 10.93 -1.43 13.62
N CYS A 209 11.23 -2.48 14.35
CA CYS A 209 10.89 -2.61 15.78
C CYS A 209 11.68 -1.60 16.63
N GLU A 210 12.99 -1.50 16.45
CA GLU A 210 13.85 -0.52 17.15
C GLU A 210 13.39 0.92 16.96
N GLN A 211 12.98 1.31 15.73
CA GLN A 211 12.45 2.66 15.44
C GLN A 211 11.20 3.02 16.24
N THR A 212 10.46 2.04 16.71
CA THR A 212 9.25 2.21 17.53
C THR A 212 9.48 1.95 19.01
N GLY A 213 10.71 1.60 19.40
CA GLY A 213 11.06 1.26 20.77
C GLY A 213 10.48 -0.09 21.23
N PHE A 214 10.15 -0.95 20.28
CA PHE A 214 9.71 -2.31 20.57
C PHE A 214 10.93 -3.25 20.55
N ASP A 215 11.15 -3.94 21.65
CA ASP A 215 12.19 -4.96 21.75
C ASP A 215 11.60 -6.31 21.35
N LEU A 216 11.94 -6.76 20.15
CA LEU A 216 11.45 -8.00 19.57
C LEU A 216 12.21 -9.19 20.16
N GLU A 217 11.57 -9.99 20.99
CA GLU A 217 12.19 -11.17 21.62
C GLU A 217 12.02 -12.42 20.77
N SER A 218 10.82 -12.60 20.16
CA SER A 218 10.50 -13.82 19.42
C SER A 218 9.38 -13.61 18.40
N PRO A 219 9.19 -14.54 17.43
CA PRO A 219 8.03 -14.53 16.54
C PRO A 219 6.69 -14.58 17.26
N GLN A 220 6.65 -15.11 18.50
CA GLN A 220 5.44 -15.22 19.31
C GLN A 220 4.88 -13.87 19.72
N ASP A 221 5.70 -12.81 19.74
CA ASP A 221 5.25 -11.46 20.08
C ASP A 221 4.15 -10.97 19.12
N PHE A 222 4.19 -11.41 17.86
CA PHE A 222 3.15 -11.09 16.86
C PHE A 222 1.86 -11.89 17.01
N LEU A 223 1.85 -12.90 17.90
CA LEU A 223 0.80 -13.89 18.07
C LEU A 223 0.15 -13.81 19.46
N ASP A 224 0.45 -12.74 20.21
CA ASP A 224 -0.16 -12.51 21.51
C ASP A 224 -1.67 -12.32 21.36
N LYS A 225 -2.46 -13.17 22.03
CA LYS A 225 -3.91 -13.21 21.91
C LYS A 225 -4.58 -11.97 22.49
N GLU A 226 -3.99 -11.33 23.51
CA GLU A 226 -4.51 -10.11 24.11
C GLU A 226 -4.29 -8.94 23.14
N LEU A 227 -3.09 -8.85 22.57
CA LEU A 227 -2.75 -7.88 21.53
C LEU A 227 -3.69 -8.00 20.32
N LEU A 228 -4.03 -9.22 19.91
CA LEU A 228 -4.85 -9.50 18.72
C LEU A 228 -6.36 -9.48 18.98
N THR A 229 -6.81 -9.24 20.21
CA THR A 229 -8.25 -9.15 20.52
C THR A 229 -8.98 -8.10 19.66
N PRO A 230 -8.49 -6.86 19.47
CA PRO A 230 -9.11 -5.89 18.56
C PRO A 230 -9.08 -6.34 17.09
N THR A 231 -7.96 -6.92 16.64
CA THR A 231 -7.79 -7.46 15.29
C THR A 231 -8.88 -8.47 14.97
N ARG A 232 -9.09 -9.44 15.85
CA ARG A 232 -10.14 -10.46 15.74
C ARG A 232 -11.54 -9.83 15.72
N ALA A 233 -11.82 -8.91 16.66
CA ALA A 233 -13.14 -8.29 16.78
C ALA A 233 -13.55 -7.48 15.54
N TYR A 234 -12.61 -6.83 14.90
CA TYR A 234 -12.85 -5.98 13.73
C TYR A 234 -12.52 -6.65 12.39
N TRP A 235 -12.12 -7.94 12.36
CA TRP A 235 -11.68 -8.66 11.16
C TRP A 235 -12.66 -8.55 9.99
N GLN A 236 -13.89 -9.02 10.21
CA GLN A 236 -14.92 -9.00 9.18
C GLN A 236 -15.38 -7.59 8.83
N LEU A 237 -15.49 -6.70 9.81
CA LEU A 237 -15.94 -5.32 9.61
C LEU A 237 -14.98 -4.52 8.72
N ARG A 238 -13.67 -4.71 8.92
CA ARG A 238 -12.63 -3.94 8.22
C ARG A 238 -12.25 -4.53 6.87
N LEU A 239 -12.31 -5.86 6.73
CA LEU A 239 -11.79 -6.55 5.54
C LEU A 239 -12.87 -7.10 4.63
N GLY A 240 -14.10 -7.27 5.10
CA GLY A 240 -15.16 -7.93 4.33
C GLY A 240 -15.53 -7.25 3.00
N ASN A 241 -15.23 -5.95 2.85
CA ASN A 241 -15.41 -5.22 1.60
C ASN A 241 -14.13 -5.10 0.76
N GLU A 242 -12.97 -5.45 1.33
CA GLU A 242 -11.66 -5.33 0.67
C GLU A 242 -11.15 -6.67 0.13
N VAL A 243 -11.61 -7.76 0.72
CA VAL A 243 -11.18 -9.13 0.42
C VAL A 243 -12.36 -9.94 -0.08
N LEU A 244 -12.22 -10.52 -1.25
CA LEU A 244 -13.15 -11.55 -1.73
C LEU A 244 -12.82 -12.86 -1.02
N ASP A 245 -13.84 -13.55 -0.49
CA ASP A 245 -13.67 -14.82 0.23
C ASP A 245 -12.71 -14.71 1.43
N LEU A 246 -12.93 -13.70 2.29
CA LEU A 246 -12.15 -13.48 3.50
C LEU A 246 -12.24 -14.71 4.42
N PRO A 247 -11.11 -15.38 4.75
CA PRO A 247 -11.12 -16.51 5.67
C PRO A 247 -11.47 -16.06 7.09
N PRO A 248 -11.93 -16.98 7.97
CA PRO A 248 -12.04 -16.71 9.39
C PRO A 248 -10.70 -16.24 9.99
N PHE A 249 -10.75 -15.36 10.98
CA PHE A 249 -9.54 -14.90 11.67
C PHE A 249 -8.70 -16.05 12.24
N GLU A 250 -9.35 -17.07 12.80
CA GLU A 250 -8.73 -18.24 13.40
C GLU A 250 -7.86 -19.01 12.39
N GLU A 251 -8.32 -19.15 11.15
CA GLU A 251 -7.57 -19.82 10.09
C GLU A 251 -6.30 -19.01 9.75
N ALA A 252 -6.44 -17.70 9.57
CA ALA A 252 -5.29 -16.82 9.32
C ALA A 252 -4.30 -16.81 10.50
N PHE A 253 -4.81 -16.87 11.74
CA PHE A 253 -3.99 -16.95 12.95
C PHE A 253 -3.21 -18.26 13.03
N ASP A 254 -3.88 -19.40 12.84
CA ASP A 254 -3.26 -20.72 12.90
C ASP A 254 -2.18 -20.91 11.82
N ASP A 255 -2.44 -20.41 10.62
CA ASP A 255 -1.45 -20.40 9.53
C ASP A 255 -0.23 -19.53 9.88
N LEU A 256 -0.46 -18.31 10.35
CA LEU A 256 0.63 -17.42 10.72
C LEU A 256 1.45 -17.99 11.89
N GLN A 257 0.79 -18.60 12.87
CA GLN A 257 1.44 -19.26 14.00
C GLN A 257 2.37 -20.42 13.56
N ARG A 258 1.99 -21.15 12.51
CA ARG A 258 2.78 -22.26 11.97
C ARG A 258 3.95 -21.77 11.11
N GLU A 259 3.73 -20.78 10.24
CA GLU A 259 4.66 -20.42 9.18
C GLU A 259 5.63 -19.30 9.59
N LEU A 260 5.21 -18.35 10.44
CA LEU A 260 6.05 -17.22 10.81
C LEU A 260 7.38 -17.60 11.47
N PRO A 261 7.42 -18.57 12.43
CA PRO A 261 8.69 -18.99 13.05
C PRO A 261 9.74 -19.46 12.04
N ILE A 262 9.31 -20.06 10.91
CA ILE A 262 10.21 -20.57 9.87
C ILE A 262 11.06 -19.43 9.23
N LEU A 263 10.53 -18.21 9.19
CA LEU A 263 11.28 -17.05 8.67
C LEU A 263 12.40 -16.59 9.62
N PHE A 264 12.36 -17.04 10.89
CA PHE A 264 13.38 -16.70 11.90
C PHE A 264 14.45 -17.80 12.03
N GLU A 265 14.22 -18.95 11.43
CA GLU A 265 15.24 -20.00 11.37
C GLU A 265 16.42 -19.55 10.49
N PRO A 266 17.67 -19.94 10.87
CA PRO A 266 18.89 -19.56 10.16
C PRO A 266 18.93 -20.03 8.70
#